data_f08b8a0ba025b75e7b190fccf21ca1ee
#
_entry.id   f08b8a0ba025b75e7b190fccf21ca1ee
#
_cell.length_a   1.000
_cell.length_b   1.000
_cell.length_c   1.000
_cell.angle_alpha   90.00
_cell.angle_beta   90.00
_cell.angle_gamma   90.00
#
_symmetry.space_group_name_H-M   'P 1'
#
loop_
_entity.id
_entity.type
_entity.pdbx_description
1 polymer ?
#
loop_
_entity_poly.entity_id
_entity_poly.type
_entity_poly.pdbx_seq_one_letter_code
_entity_poly.pdbx_strand_id
1 'polypeptide(L)'
;IIPEYRFFYLFHMPMFFFLAGYTLHPIVAHKTFIVRKSKRLLIPHLGFFLLLLVAGIFLPYQANESVIQIVKHYVYDTESLIYDYGVFWYMPVLFISLVMCNVLINNRLSPIYWVTILYVFSIMLELFHISTFQSIQNVPLACTYILIGYQCRSFTARCFCTCTTVVLSIALLIALYFLPDRYLMDMKHTNMGIPVLSTLLSLLSIGAVIVISEFLQNYKVLYVVLSAIGSASIVIMYLHQFIHYRLEDFLPASLLALVSLLIPTFLYFSYKFIFNHGSKSTH
;
A
#
# COMPACT_ATOMS: atom_id res chain seq x y z
N ILE A 1 11.53 13.30 -7.44
CA ILE A 1 10.09 12.99 -7.37
C ILE A 1 9.37 14.03 -8.22
N ILE A 2 8.58 13.57 -9.20
CA ILE A 2 7.79 14.46 -10.06
C ILE A 2 6.79 15.21 -9.15
N PRO A 3 6.72 16.55 -9.20
CA PRO A 3 5.92 17.35 -8.27
C PRO A 3 4.44 16.93 -8.20
N GLU A 4 3.90 16.45 -9.30
CA GLU A 4 2.50 16.05 -9.46
C GLU A 4 2.08 14.82 -8.65
N TYR A 5 3.03 13.94 -8.26
CA TYR A 5 2.73 12.73 -7.49
C TYR A 5 2.96 12.88 -5.99
N ARG A 6 3.51 14.02 -5.53
CA ARG A 6 3.86 14.25 -4.11
C ARG A 6 2.66 14.12 -3.19
N PHE A 7 1.51 14.65 -3.60
CA PHE A 7 0.28 14.58 -2.81
C PHE A 7 -0.11 13.16 -2.43
N PHE A 8 0.08 12.18 -3.34
CA PHE A 8 -0.26 10.79 -3.06
C PHE A 8 0.59 10.17 -1.94
N TYR A 9 1.81 10.64 -1.74
CA TYR A 9 2.66 10.16 -0.65
C TYR A 9 2.07 10.43 0.73
N LEU A 10 1.26 11.49 0.88
CA LEU A 10 0.62 11.82 2.15
C LEU A 10 -0.26 10.69 2.67
N PHE A 11 -0.98 10.00 1.80
CA PHE A 11 -2.02 9.08 2.26
C PHE A 11 -2.05 7.70 1.58
N HIS A 12 -1.43 7.50 0.41
CA HIS A 12 -1.63 6.24 -0.32
C HIS A 12 -1.06 5.04 0.43
N MET A 13 0.17 5.11 0.96
CA MET A 13 0.74 4.02 1.74
C MET A 13 0.04 3.85 3.10
N PRO A 14 -0.19 4.93 3.89
CA PRO A 14 -1.04 4.87 5.07
C PRO A 14 -2.41 4.24 4.83
N MET A 15 -3.05 4.55 3.71
CA MET A 15 -4.36 4.00 3.36
C MET A 15 -4.31 2.48 3.16
N PHE A 16 -3.27 1.94 2.53
CA PHE A 16 -3.14 0.49 2.39
C PHE A 16 -3.00 -0.22 3.74
N PHE A 17 -2.22 0.34 4.66
CA PHE A 17 -2.12 -0.20 6.03
C PHE A 17 -3.44 -0.05 6.80
N PHE A 18 -4.11 1.09 6.69
CA PHE A 18 -5.42 1.31 7.29
C PHE A 18 -6.46 0.30 6.78
N LEU A 19 -6.57 0.10 5.46
CA LEU A 19 -7.49 -0.87 4.86
C LEU A 19 -7.14 -2.31 5.22
N ALA A 20 -5.85 -2.63 5.36
CA ALA A 20 -5.43 -3.95 5.85
C ALA A 20 -5.93 -4.20 7.27
N GLY A 21 -5.97 -3.17 8.12
CA GLY A 21 -6.56 -3.21 9.45
C GLY A 21 -8.08 -3.29 9.41
N TYR A 22 -8.73 -2.48 8.60
CA TYR A 22 -10.19 -2.47 8.41
C TYR A 22 -10.72 -3.86 8.02
N THR A 23 -9.98 -4.60 7.20
CA THR A 23 -10.30 -5.95 6.75
C THR A 23 -9.68 -7.06 7.61
N LEU A 24 -8.99 -6.71 8.70
CA LEU A 24 -8.30 -7.68 9.55
C LEU A 24 -9.30 -8.48 10.39
N HIS A 25 -9.22 -9.81 10.30
CA HIS A 25 -9.90 -10.75 11.18
C HIS A 25 -8.86 -11.45 12.05
N PRO A 26 -8.70 -11.02 13.32
CA PRO A 26 -7.73 -11.61 14.23
C PRO A 26 -8.03 -13.08 14.50
N ILE A 27 -6.99 -13.88 14.67
CA ILE A 27 -7.09 -15.31 14.97
C ILE A 27 -6.23 -15.61 16.20
N VAL A 28 -6.81 -16.24 17.21
CA VAL A 28 -6.11 -16.63 18.45
C VAL A 28 -4.98 -17.62 18.17
N ALA A 29 -5.17 -18.53 17.22
CA ALA A 29 -4.13 -19.47 16.79
C ALA A 29 -3.06 -18.75 15.94
N HIS A 30 -2.12 -18.05 16.59
CA HIS A 30 -1.11 -17.22 15.94
C HIS A 30 -0.31 -17.95 14.86
N LYS A 31 0.08 -19.21 15.09
CA LYS A 31 0.81 -20.03 14.11
C LYS A 31 0.01 -20.18 12.80
N THR A 32 -1.29 -20.47 12.92
CA THR A 32 -2.18 -20.59 11.76
C THR A 32 -2.31 -19.26 11.01
N PHE A 33 -2.40 -18.14 11.74
CA PHE A 33 -2.43 -16.80 11.14
C PHE A 33 -1.15 -16.52 10.35
N ILE A 34 0.02 -16.75 10.96
CA ILE A 34 1.34 -16.55 10.33
C ILE A 34 1.44 -17.36 9.04
N VAL A 35 1.18 -18.67 9.09
CA VAL A 35 1.27 -19.55 7.91
C VAL A 35 0.31 -19.11 6.79
N ARG A 36 -0.92 -18.73 7.14
CA ARG A 36 -1.90 -18.24 6.15
C ARG A 36 -1.45 -16.93 5.51
N LYS A 37 -0.95 -15.98 6.31
CA LYS A 37 -0.50 -14.69 5.81
C LYS A 37 0.80 -14.79 5.02
N SER A 38 1.77 -15.61 5.44
CA SER A 38 3.01 -15.81 4.69
C SER A 38 2.74 -16.40 3.30
N LYS A 39 1.89 -17.42 3.21
CA LYS A 39 1.51 -18.00 1.91
C LYS A 39 0.82 -16.99 0.98
N ARG A 40 -0.01 -16.12 1.56
CA ARG A 40 -0.79 -15.16 0.76
C ARG A 40 0.01 -13.92 0.35
N LEU A 41 0.98 -13.50 1.15
CA LEU A 41 1.73 -12.25 0.94
C LEU A 41 3.15 -12.51 0.45
N LEU A 42 3.91 -13.41 1.12
CA LEU A 42 5.33 -13.58 0.83
C LEU A 42 5.60 -14.46 -0.39
N ILE A 43 4.76 -15.47 -0.68
CA ILE A 43 4.93 -16.29 -1.88
C ILE A 43 4.72 -15.46 -3.16
N PRO A 44 3.63 -14.70 -3.33
CA PRO A 44 3.50 -13.81 -4.48
C PRO A 44 4.59 -12.74 -4.53
N HIS A 45 5.00 -12.19 -3.38
CA HIS A 45 6.07 -11.21 -3.27
C HIS A 45 7.40 -11.75 -3.88
N LEU A 46 7.82 -12.94 -3.46
CA LEU A 46 9.00 -13.59 -4.03
C LEU A 46 8.80 -13.92 -5.52
N GLY A 47 7.61 -14.39 -5.91
CA GLY A 47 7.29 -14.68 -7.32
C GLY A 47 7.41 -13.46 -8.22
N PHE A 48 6.87 -12.31 -7.80
CA PHE A 48 7.00 -11.05 -8.55
C PHE A 48 8.44 -10.54 -8.57
N PHE A 49 9.19 -10.69 -7.47
CA PHE A 49 10.60 -10.31 -7.46
C PHE A 49 11.40 -11.10 -8.51
N LEU A 50 11.25 -12.41 -8.53
CA LEU A 50 11.93 -13.27 -9.51
C LEU A 50 11.48 -12.96 -10.94
N LEU A 51 10.17 -12.74 -11.15
CA LEU A 51 9.62 -12.36 -12.44
C LEU A 51 10.25 -11.06 -12.96
N LEU A 52 10.28 -10.01 -12.13
CA LEU A 52 10.84 -8.72 -12.50
C LEU A 52 12.37 -8.78 -12.67
N LEU A 53 13.05 -9.60 -11.86
CA LEU A 53 14.49 -9.82 -12.02
C LEU A 53 14.81 -10.43 -13.39
N VAL A 54 14.08 -11.45 -13.81
CA VAL A 54 14.22 -12.07 -15.14
C VAL A 54 13.81 -11.07 -16.22
N ALA A 55 12.68 -10.37 -16.07
CA ALA A 55 12.24 -9.37 -17.04
C ALA A 55 13.25 -8.22 -17.20
N GLY A 56 13.89 -7.79 -16.12
CA GLY A 56 14.92 -6.75 -16.13
C GLY A 56 16.19 -7.15 -16.88
N ILE A 57 16.52 -8.44 -16.94
CA ILE A 57 17.65 -8.94 -17.76
C ILE A 57 17.35 -8.80 -19.25
N PHE A 58 16.10 -9.07 -19.68
CA PHE A 58 15.72 -9.01 -21.09
C PHE A 58 15.30 -7.61 -21.55
N LEU A 59 14.79 -6.80 -20.62
CA LEU A 59 14.28 -5.45 -20.85
C LEU A 59 14.96 -4.48 -19.87
N PRO A 60 16.27 -4.24 -20.00
CA PRO A 60 17.01 -3.37 -19.08
C PRO A 60 16.48 -1.93 -19.17
N TYR A 61 16.39 -1.28 -18.02
CA TYR A 61 16.08 0.13 -17.88
C TYR A 61 17.16 0.78 -17.01
N GLN A 62 17.80 1.84 -17.51
CA GLN A 62 18.79 2.73 -16.84
C GLN A 62 19.62 2.17 -15.65
N ALA A 63 19.55 0.88 -15.38
CA ALA A 63 20.11 0.28 -14.19
C ALA A 63 21.60 0.02 -14.38
N ASN A 64 22.42 0.88 -13.82
CA ASN A 64 23.83 0.58 -13.56
C ASN A 64 24.00 -0.42 -12.39
N GLU A 65 22.91 -0.88 -11.78
CA GLU A 65 22.96 -1.85 -10.70
C GLU A 65 23.09 -3.27 -11.23
N SER A 66 24.10 -3.98 -10.72
CA SER A 66 24.23 -5.40 -11.03
C SER A 66 23.11 -6.21 -10.38
N VAL A 67 22.72 -7.33 -11.00
CA VAL A 67 21.74 -8.28 -10.43
C VAL A 67 22.10 -8.65 -8.99
N ILE A 68 23.39 -8.78 -8.69
CA ILE A 68 23.88 -9.10 -7.35
C ILE A 68 23.55 -7.98 -6.35
N GLN A 69 23.67 -6.71 -6.76
CA GLN A 69 23.31 -5.56 -5.91
C GLN A 69 21.80 -5.53 -5.64
N ILE A 70 20.98 -5.74 -6.68
CA ILE A 70 19.52 -5.81 -6.54
C ILE A 70 19.12 -6.93 -5.56
N VAL A 71 19.68 -8.12 -5.70
CA VAL A 71 19.42 -9.24 -4.78
C VAL A 71 19.90 -8.93 -3.37
N LYS A 72 21.07 -8.29 -3.21
CA LYS A 72 21.56 -7.85 -1.91
C LYS A 72 20.62 -6.86 -1.25
N HIS A 73 20.17 -5.82 -1.99
CA HIS A 73 19.19 -4.86 -1.47
C HIS A 73 17.84 -5.51 -1.15
N TYR A 74 17.36 -6.42 -1.99
CA TYR A 74 16.13 -7.17 -1.73
C TYR A 74 16.20 -7.99 -0.43
N VAL A 75 17.36 -8.58 -0.11
CA VAL A 75 17.52 -9.40 1.09
C VAL A 75 17.75 -8.55 2.34
N TYR A 76 18.59 -7.52 2.25
CA TYR A 76 19.10 -6.81 3.43
C TYR A 76 18.50 -5.41 3.63
N ASP A 77 18.21 -4.69 2.55
CA ASP A 77 17.86 -3.27 2.59
C ASP A 77 16.86 -2.88 1.49
N THR A 78 15.60 -3.23 1.74
CA THR A 78 14.52 -2.94 0.76
C THR A 78 14.24 -1.45 0.59
N GLU A 79 14.72 -0.58 1.49
CA GLU A 79 14.62 0.87 1.37
C GLU A 79 15.44 1.40 0.19
N SER A 80 16.64 0.84 -0.04
CA SER A 80 17.53 1.19 -1.14
C SER A 80 17.07 0.69 -2.51
N LEU A 81 16.07 -0.18 -2.58
CA LEU A 81 15.50 -0.61 -3.86
C LEU A 81 14.79 0.57 -4.55
N ILE A 82 15.16 0.80 -5.82
CA ILE A 82 14.62 1.89 -6.64
C ILE A 82 14.01 1.35 -7.94
N TYR A 83 13.45 2.23 -8.76
CA TYR A 83 12.86 1.89 -10.06
C TYR A 83 11.85 0.73 -9.96
N ASP A 84 12.04 -0.31 -10.75
CA ASP A 84 11.16 -1.49 -10.83
C ASP A 84 10.93 -2.19 -9.49
N TYR A 85 11.87 -2.04 -8.57
CA TYR A 85 11.89 -2.74 -7.29
C TYR A 85 11.48 -1.84 -6.11
N GLY A 86 11.15 -0.59 -6.37
CA GLY A 86 10.86 0.41 -5.34
C GLY A 86 9.69 0.09 -4.41
N VAL A 87 8.80 -0.84 -4.78
CA VAL A 87 7.62 -1.26 -3.99
C VAL A 87 7.89 -2.44 -3.05
N PHE A 88 9.04 -3.11 -3.18
CA PHE A 88 9.29 -4.38 -2.47
C PHE A 88 9.48 -4.23 -0.95
N TRP A 89 9.73 -3.04 -0.43
CA TRP A 89 9.76 -2.79 1.02
C TRP A 89 8.40 -3.01 1.70
N TYR A 90 7.29 -2.80 0.98
CA TYR A 90 5.94 -2.76 1.55
C TYR A 90 5.46 -4.10 2.10
N MET A 91 5.64 -5.20 1.35
CA MET A 91 5.08 -6.50 1.74
C MET A 91 5.71 -7.14 2.98
N PRO A 92 7.03 -7.12 3.18
CA PRO A 92 7.63 -7.54 4.45
C PRO A 92 7.11 -6.73 5.63
N VAL A 93 7.05 -5.40 5.50
CA VAL A 93 6.51 -4.51 6.53
C VAL A 93 5.04 -4.83 6.83
N LEU A 94 4.20 -4.98 5.79
CA LEU A 94 2.78 -5.36 5.96
C LEU A 94 2.64 -6.71 6.66
N PHE A 95 3.42 -7.71 6.26
CA PHE A 95 3.34 -9.04 6.85
C PHE A 95 3.68 -9.00 8.34
N ILE A 96 4.82 -8.39 8.71
CA ILE A 96 5.26 -8.27 10.11
C ILE A 96 4.23 -7.47 10.91
N SER A 97 3.75 -6.36 10.37
CA SER A 97 2.75 -5.51 11.04
C SER A 97 1.42 -6.24 11.28
N LEU A 98 0.95 -7.04 10.31
CA LEU A 98 -0.27 -7.84 10.49
C LEU A 98 -0.11 -8.92 11.56
N VAL A 99 1.06 -9.59 11.62
CA VAL A 99 1.36 -10.58 12.65
C VAL A 99 1.40 -9.90 14.02
N MET A 100 2.09 -8.78 14.14
CA MET A 100 2.18 -8.01 15.37
C MET A 100 0.81 -7.51 15.82
N CYS A 101 0.02 -6.89 14.93
CA CYS A 101 -1.33 -6.44 15.24
C CYS A 101 -2.26 -7.59 15.64
N ASN A 102 -2.15 -8.78 15.01
CA ASN A 102 -2.90 -9.96 15.43
C ASN A 102 -2.61 -10.37 16.87
N VAL A 103 -1.36 -10.27 17.32
CA VAL A 103 -0.97 -10.54 18.72
C VAL A 103 -1.51 -9.44 19.63
N LEU A 104 -1.34 -8.18 19.27
CA LEU A 104 -1.74 -7.03 20.09
C LEU A 104 -3.25 -6.96 20.30
N ILE A 105 -4.05 -7.23 19.26
CA ILE A 105 -5.52 -7.21 19.33
C ILE A 105 -6.04 -8.36 20.23
N ASN A 106 -5.38 -9.51 20.21
CA ASN A 106 -5.73 -10.63 21.09
C ASN A 106 -5.23 -10.45 22.54
N ASN A 107 -4.49 -9.39 22.83
CA ASN A 107 -4.08 -9.05 24.19
C ASN A 107 -5.25 -8.37 24.95
N ARG A 108 -5.17 -8.38 26.28
CA ARG A 108 -6.20 -7.78 27.16
C ARG A 108 -6.19 -6.24 27.15
N LEU A 109 -5.10 -5.62 26.70
CA LEU A 109 -4.98 -4.16 26.67
C LEU A 109 -5.80 -3.59 25.52
N SER A 110 -6.39 -2.41 25.77
CA SER A 110 -7.12 -1.67 24.73
C SER A 110 -6.21 -1.34 23.55
N PRO A 111 -6.67 -1.52 22.30
CA PRO A 111 -5.91 -1.15 21.11
C PRO A 111 -5.42 0.30 21.09
N ILE A 112 -6.11 1.21 21.76
CA ILE A 112 -5.70 2.62 21.84
C ILE A 112 -4.34 2.80 22.51
N TYR A 113 -4.03 2.02 23.56
CA TYR A 113 -2.72 2.06 24.21
C TYR A 113 -1.61 1.63 23.24
N TRP A 114 -1.87 0.59 22.44
CA TRP A 114 -0.92 0.11 21.44
C TRP A 114 -0.70 1.13 20.33
N VAL A 115 -1.76 1.80 19.87
CA VAL A 115 -1.66 2.90 18.89
C VAL A 115 -0.72 3.98 19.43
N THR A 116 -0.94 4.44 20.66
CA THR A 116 -0.11 5.50 21.27
C THR A 116 1.35 5.07 21.41
N ILE A 117 1.60 3.87 21.97
CA ILE A 117 2.96 3.37 22.21
C ILE A 117 3.72 3.23 20.88
N LEU A 118 3.10 2.59 19.89
CA LEU A 118 3.73 2.35 18.58
C LEU A 118 3.97 3.64 17.81
N TYR A 119 3.04 4.60 17.93
CA TYR A 119 3.19 5.90 17.30
C TYR A 119 4.35 6.70 17.90
N VAL A 120 4.44 6.78 19.23
CA VAL A 120 5.58 7.42 19.93
C VAL A 120 6.89 6.74 19.56
N PHE A 121 6.89 5.41 19.51
CA PHE A 121 8.07 4.65 19.09
C PHE A 121 8.48 4.94 17.64
N SER A 122 7.51 5.11 16.73
CA SER A 122 7.80 5.52 15.36
C SER A 122 8.47 6.88 15.27
N ILE A 123 8.00 7.86 16.04
CA ILE A 123 8.62 9.19 16.13
C ILE A 123 10.07 9.08 16.65
N MET A 124 10.32 8.24 17.64
CA MET A 124 11.68 8.02 18.14
C MET A 124 12.60 7.43 17.07
N LEU A 125 12.11 6.43 16.31
CA LEU A 125 12.91 5.82 15.24
C LEU A 125 13.27 6.84 14.14
N GLU A 126 12.34 7.74 13.79
CA GLU A 126 12.60 8.84 12.84
C GLU A 126 13.63 9.82 13.40
N LEU A 127 13.44 10.31 14.63
CA LEU A 127 14.34 11.30 15.26
C LEU A 127 15.79 10.80 15.38
N PHE A 128 15.96 9.50 15.60
CA PHE A 128 17.30 8.90 15.69
C PHE A 128 17.83 8.39 14.33
N HIS A 129 17.11 8.61 13.24
CA HIS A 129 17.47 8.16 11.90
C HIS A 129 17.86 6.68 11.83
N ILE A 130 17.10 5.83 12.55
CA ILE A 130 17.38 4.39 12.64
C ILE A 130 16.89 3.73 11.36
N SER A 131 17.83 3.21 10.57
CA SER A 131 17.55 2.28 9.46
C SER A 131 17.77 0.85 9.94
N THR A 132 16.92 -0.08 9.52
CA THR A 132 16.97 -1.48 9.93
C THR A 132 16.84 -2.41 8.74
N PHE A 133 17.19 -3.68 8.97
CA PHE A 133 16.96 -4.76 8.02
C PHE A 133 15.50 -4.79 7.53
N GLN A 134 15.32 -4.88 6.21
CA GLN A 134 14.00 -5.03 5.57
C GLN A 134 13.00 -3.91 5.91
N SER A 135 13.48 -2.69 6.15
CA SER A 135 12.62 -1.54 6.51
C SER A 135 11.73 -1.78 7.75
N ILE A 136 12.18 -2.64 8.70
CA ILE A 136 11.42 -2.98 9.91
C ILE A 136 11.14 -1.75 10.78
N GLN A 137 11.96 -0.69 10.67
CA GLN A 137 11.71 0.60 11.33
C GLN A 137 10.34 1.19 10.99
N ASN A 138 9.74 0.82 9.87
CA ASN A 138 8.41 1.28 9.44
C ASN A 138 7.25 0.49 10.07
N VAL A 139 7.54 -0.67 10.69
CA VAL A 139 6.51 -1.55 11.28
C VAL A 139 5.68 -0.86 12.36
N PRO A 140 6.23 -0.09 13.31
CA PRO A 140 5.43 0.56 14.35
C PRO A 140 4.43 1.56 13.76
N LEU A 141 4.84 2.35 12.76
CA LEU A 141 3.94 3.29 12.07
C LEU A 141 2.87 2.54 11.27
N ALA A 142 3.24 1.49 10.56
CA ALA A 142 2.31 0.64 9.84
C ALA A 142 1.29 -0.02 10.78
N CYS A 143 1.73 -0.54 11.94
CA CYS A 143 0.85 -1.07 12.98
C CYS A 143 -0.12 -0.01 13.51
N THR A 144 0.32 1.23 13.67
CA THR A 144 -0.54 2.35 14.09
C THR A 144 -1.72 2.51 13.13
N TYR A 145 -1.48 2.58 11.82
CA TYR A 145 -2.55 2.67 10.82
C TYR A 145 -3.42 1.41 10.76
N ILE A 146 -2.84 0.22 10.89
CA ILE A 146 -3.59 -1.05 10.95
C ILE A 146 -4.53 -1.07 12.15
N LEU A 147 -4.05 -0.70 13.34
CA LEU A 147 -4.87 -0.68 14.55
C LEU A 147 -5.98 0.36 14.49
N ILE A 148 -5.72 1.55 13.95
CA ILE A 148 -6.75 2.58 13.71
C ILE A 148 -7.79 2.04 12.73
N GLY A 149 -7.37 1.45 11.60
CA GLY A 149 -8.28 0.84 10.64
C GLY A 149 -9.12 -0.27 11.24
N TYR A 150 -8.53 -1.11 12.09
CA TYR A 150 -9.25 -2.15 12.82
C TYR A 150 -10.33 -1.59 13.75
N GLN A 151 -10.05 -0.50 14.46
CA GLN A 151 -11.03 0.18 15.31
C GLN A 151 -12.16 0.81 14.50
N CYS A 152 -11.86 1.33 13.32
CA CYS A 152 -12.85 1.97 12.45
C CYS A 152 -13.72 0.97 11.68
N ARG A 153 -13.49 -0.34 11.76
CA ARG A 153 -14.25 -1.35 10.99
C ARG A 153 -15.75 -1.40 11.29
N SER A 154 -16.15 -1.00 12.50
CA SER A 154 -17.56 -0.89 12.90
C SER A 154 -18.22 0.41 12.42
N PHE A 155 -17.41 1.35 11.95
CA PHE A 155 -17.89 2.64 11.49
C PHE A 155 -18.37 2.53 10.05
N THR A 156 -19.65 2.82 9.83
CA THR A 156 -20.24 2.78 8.50
C THR A 156 -20.26 4.19 7.92
N ALA A 157 -19.39 4.43 6.96
CA ALA A 157 -19.29 5.74 6.28
C ALA A 157 -20.59 6.14 5.56
N ARG A 158 -21.47 5.18 5.25
CA ARG A 158 -22.78 5.42 4.60
C ARG A 158 -23.64 6.44 5.32
N CYS A 159 -23.61 6.48 6.66
CA CYS A 159 -24.39 7.43 7.45
C CYS A 159 -23.96 8.89 7.21
N PHE A 160 -22.74 9.09 6.72
CA PHE A 160 -22.15 10.41 6.45
C PHE A 160 -22.04 10.72 4.96
N CYS A 161 -22.44 9.78 4.08
CA CYS A 161 -22.33 9.95 2.64
C CYS A 161 -23.51 10.79 2.11
N THR A 162 -23.38 12.11 2.25
CA THR A 162 -24.27 13.11 1.63
C THR A 162 -23.53 13.84 0.52
N CYS A 163 -24.25 14.46 -0.42
CA CYS A 163 -23.61 15.28 -1.46
C CYS A 163 -22.70 16.35 -0.86
N THR A 164 -23.10 16.95 0.26
CA THR A 164 -22.31 17.96 0.97
C THR A 164 -20.99 17.40 1.48
N THR A 165 -21.00 16.22 2.12
CA THR A 165 -19.76 15.61 2.63
C THR A 165 -18.83 15.16 1.51
N VAL A 166 -19.37 14.72 0.36
CA VAL A 166 -18.56 14.38 -0.82
C VAL A 166 -17.88 15.63 -1.38
N VAL A 167 -18.62 16.74 -1.53
CA VAL A 167 -18.04 18.01 -2.00
C VAL A 167 -16.96 18.50 -1.04
N LEU A 168 -17.21 18.45 0.28
CA LEU A 168 -16.21 18.82 1.30
C LEU A 168 -14.98 17.90 1.25
N SER A 169 -15.16 16.61 1.01
CA SER A 169 -14.06 15.65 0.86
C SER A 169 -13.20 15.96 -0.37
N ILE A 170 -13.82 16.28 -1.49
CA ILE A 170 -13.10 16.69 -2.70
C ILE A 170 -12.37 18.01 -2.46
N ALA A 171 -13.03 19.01 -1.86
CA ALA A 171 -12.42 20.29 -1.53
C ALA A 171 -11.21 20.13 -0.59
N LEU A 172 -11.33 19.25 0.42
CA LEU A 172 -10.22 18.89 1.31
C LEU A 172 -9.04 18.31 0.52
N LEU A 173 -9.27 17.32 -0.35
CA LEU A 173 -8.20 16.71 -1.14
C LEU A 173 -7.53 17.72 -2.07
N ILE A 174 -8.30 18.64 -2.67
CA ILE A 174 -7.75 19.73 -3.49
C ILE A 174 -6.91 20.68 -2.62
N ALA A 175 -7.37 21.06 -1.44
CA ALA A 175 -6.61 21.91 -0.53
C ALA A 175 -5.29 21.26 -0.08
N LEU A 176 -5.33 19.95 0.20
CA LEU A 176 -4.15 19.18 0.59
C LEU A 176 -3.14 19.00 -0.55
N TYR A 177 -3.58 19.05 -1.80
CA TYR A 177 -2.69 19.02 -2.97
C TYR A 177 -1.71 20.20 -3.01
N PHE A 178 -2.10 21.36 -2.46
CA PHE A 178 -1.26 22.56 -2.40
C PHE A 178 -0.39 22.64 -1.14
N LEU A 179 -0.36 21.59 -0.31
CA LEU A 179 0.47 21.60 0.90
C LEU A 179 1.96 21.59 0.58
N PRO A 180 2.78 22.35 1.34
CA PRO A 180 4.23 22.26 1.26
C PRO A 180 4.76 20.87 1.57
N ASP A 181 5.90 20.50 0.96
CA ASP A 181 6.54 19.19 1.09
C ASP A 181 6.81 18.74 2.53
N ARG A 182 7.03 19.69 3.45
CA ARG A 182 7.26 19.38 4.87
C ARG A 182 6.11 18.66 5.57
N TYR A 183 4.91 18.66 4.97
CA TYR A 183 3.74 17.95 5.50
C TYR A 183 3.55 16.57 4.87
N LEU A 184 4.33 16.25 3.86
CA LEU A 184 4.23 14.96 3.19
C LEU A 184 4.89 13.86 4.03
N MET A 185 4.33 12.67 3.93
CA MET A 185 4.81 11.49 4.63
C MET A 185 5.38 10.51 3.61
N ASP A 186 6.65 10.14 3.75
CA ASP A 186 7.25 9.07 2.97
C ASP A 186 7.59 7.88 3.88
N MET A 187 6.68 6.94 3.98
CA MET A 187 6.85 5.76 4.84
C MET A 187 8.01 4.87 4.40
N LYS A 188 8.42 4.91 3.13
CA LYS A 188 9.55 4.11 2.65
C LYS A 188 10.85 4.55 3.33
N HIS A 189 11.06 5.88 3.40
CA HIS A 189 12.27 6.49 3.97
C HIS A 189 12.08 6.93 5.43
N THR A 190 11.10 6.38 6.13
CA THR A 190 10.81 6.68 7.54
C THR A 190 10.63 8.17 7.81
N ASN A 191 10.15 8.91 6.81
CA ASN A 191 9.89 10.34 6.92
C ASN A 191 8.41 10.57 7.22
N MET A 192 8.10 11.04 8.43
CA MET A 192 6.73 11.32 8.86
C MET A 192 6.31 12.79 8.60
N GLY A 193 7.16 13.60 7.99
CA GLY A 193 6.93 15.03 7.79
C GLY A 193 6.88 15.80 9.11
N ILE A 194 5.75 16.46 9.42
CA ILE A 194 5.46 16.98 10.77
C ILE A 194 4.61 15.89 11.47
N PRO A 195 5.18 15.02 12.33
CA PRO A 195 4.61 13.73 12.68
C PRO A 195 3.11 13.74 12.99
N VAL A 196 2.69 14.47 14.04
CA VAL A 196 1.26 14.48 14.44
C VAL A 196 0.38 15.10 13.36
N LEU A 197 0.81 16.21 12.77
CA LEU A 197 0.00 16.93 11.78
C LEU A 197 -0.12 16.13 10.47
N SER A 198 0.99 15.61 9.96
CA SER A 198 1.00 14.79 8.73
C SER A 198 0.18 13.53 8.89
N THR A 199 0.23 12.90 10.08
CA THR A 199 -0.60 11.72 10.38
C THR A 199 -2.09 12.07 10.42
N LEU A 200 -2.48 13.20 11.02
CA LEU A 200 -3.87 13.68 11.02
C LEU A 200 -4.35 13.99 9.61
N LEU A 201 -3.53 14.69 8.80
CA LEU A 201 -3.85 15.01 7.41
C LEU A 201 -3.99 13.73 6.56
N SER A 202 -3.13 12.74 6.80
CA SER A 202 -3.24 11.42 6.17
C SER A 202 -4.55 10.72 6.52
N LEU A 203 -4.94 10.68 7.79
CA LEU A 203 -6.20 10.09 8.24
C LEU A 203 -7.43 10.83 7.69
N LEU A 204 -7.38 12.16 7.63
CA LEU A 204 -8.44 12.96 6.99
C LEU A 204 -8.55 12.65 5.50
N SER A 205 -7.42 12.51 4.79
CA SER A 205 -7.41 12.11 3.38
C SER A 205 -8.00 10.71 3.17
N ILE A 206 -7.64 9.76 4.03
CA ILE A 206 -8.21 8.40 4.01
C ILE A 206 -9.72 8.46 4.22
N GLY A 207 -10.21 9.22 5.20
CA GLY A 207 -11.63 9.43 5.44
C GLY A 207 -12.34 10.03 4.23
N ALA A 208 -11.75 11.04 3.59
CA ALA A 208 -12.28 11.66 2.38
C ALA A 208 -12.40 10.67 1.22
N VAL A 209 -11.36 9.85 0.99
CA VAL A 209 -11.38 8.80 -0.05
C VAL A 209 -12.45 7.75 0.23
N ILE A 210 -12.64 7.36 1.50
CA ILE A 210 -13.70 6.41 1.89
C ILE A 210 -15.08 7.00 1.60
N VAL A 211 -15.35 8.25 1.97
CA VAL A 211 -16.64 8.92 1.69
C VAL A 211 -16.90 9.00 0.19
N ILE A 212 -15.91 9.39 -0.60
CA ILE A 212 -16.02 9.43 -2.07
C ILE A 212 -16.28 8.03 -2.63
N SER A 213 -15.60 7.01 -2.14
CA SER A 213 -15.77 5.62 -2.57
C SER A 213 -17.18 5.10 -2.26
N GLU A 214 -17.73 5.40 -1.08
CA GLU A 214 -19.09 5.06 -0.69
C GLU A 214 -20.15 5.75 -1.56
N PHE A 215 -19.87 6.97 -2.03
CA PHE A 215 -20.73 7.66 -2.98
C PHE A 215 -20.69 7.00 -4.36
N LEU A 216 -19.48 6.72 -4.87
CA LEU A 216 -19.26 6.17 -6.21
C LEU A 216 -19.84 4.77 -6.38
N GLN A 217 -19.93 3.96 -5.32
CA GLN A 217 -20.54 2.63 -5.39
C GLN A 217 -22.03 2.64 -5.76
N ASN A 218 -22.74 3.77 -5.63
CA ASN A 218 -24.12 3.89 -6.07
C ASN A 218 -24.25 3.88 -7.61
N TYR A 219 -23.15 4.12 -8.33
CA TYR A 219 -23.11 4.10 -9.78
C TYR A 219 -22.56 2.76 -10.28
N LYS A 220 -23.43 1.88 -10.74
CA LYS A 220 -23.11 0.48 -11.13
C LYS A 220 -21.87 0.34 -12.02
N VAL A 221 -21.71 1.19 -13.02
CA VAL A 221 -20.57 1.14 -13.95
C VAL A 221 -19.26 1.46 -13.20
N LEU A 222 -19.25 2.54 -12.42
CA LEU A 222 -18.09 2.95 -11.64
C LEU A 222 -17.73 1.89 -10.59
N TYR A 223 -18.73 1.33 -9.90
CA TYR A 223 -18.53 0.24 -8.95
C TYR A 223 -17.84 -0.97 -9.59
N VAL A 224 -18.32 -1.42 -10.76
CA VAL A 224 -17.74 -2.57 -11.46
C VAL A 224 -16.29 -2.30 -11.87
N VAL A 225 -16.02 -1.14 -12.46
CA VAL A 225 -14.67 -0.76 -12.91
C VAL A 225 -13.70 -0.63 -11.73
N LEU A 226 -14.07 0.14 -10.70
CA LEU A 226 -13.21 0.36 -9.53
C LEU A 226 -12.99 -0.92 -8.74
N SER A 227 -14.02 -1.77 -8.61
CA SER A 227 -13.90 -3.08 -7.95
C SER A 227 -12.99 -4.03 -8.73
N ALA A 228 -13.03 -3.99 -10.07
CA ALA A 228 -12.11 -4.76 -10.92
C ALA A 228 -10.65 -4.31 -10.68
N ILE A 229 -10.39 -3.01 -10.73
CA ILE A 229 -9.06 -2.44 -10.45
C ILE A 229 -8.60 -2.82 -9.03
N GLY A 230 -9.48 -2.66 -8.03
CA GLY A 230 -9.18 -3.02 -6.64
C GLY A 230 -8.84 -4.51 -6.47
N SER A 231 -9.50 -5.39 -7.21
CA SER A 231 -9.20 -6.83 -7.19
C SER A 231 -7.82 -7.17 -7.74
N ALA A 232 -7.31 -6.35 -8.67
CA ALA A 232 -5.99 -6.49 -9.28
C ALA A 232 -4.88 -5.73 -8.52
N SER A 233 -5.18 -5.09 -7.39
CA SER A 233 -4.29 -4.14 -6.70
C SER A 233 -2.89 -4.68 -6.39
N ILE A 234 -2.75 -5.96 -6.03
CA ILE A 234 -1.44 -6.58 -5.79
C ILE A 234 -0.61 -6.66 -7.09
N VAL A 235 -1.24 -7.04 -8.19
CA VAL A 235 -0.55 -7.13 -9.49
C VAL A 235 -0.17 -5.74 -9.99
N ILE A 236 -1.09 -4.77 -9.84
CA ILE A 236 -0.83 -3.37 -10.15
C ILE A 236 0.36 -2.87 -9.33
N MET A 237 0.37 -3.10 -8.02
CA MET A 237 1.44 -2.66 -7.13
C MET A 237 2.84 -3.13 -7.61
N TYR A 238 2.97 -4.37 -8.07
CA TYR A 238 4.27 -4.88 -8.52
C TYR A 238 4.63 -4.45 -9.93
N LEU A 239 3.67 -4.35 -10.85
CA LEU A 239 3.97 -4.13 -12.27
C LEU A 239 3.90 -2.67 -12.71
N HIS A 240 3.22 -1.77 -11.96
CA HIS A 240 3.03 -0.40 -12.42
C HIS A 240 4.34 0.36 -12.61
N GLN A 241 5.32 0.20 -11.71
CA GLN A 241 6.63 0.86 -11.84
C GLN A 241 7.41 0.29 -13.02
N PHE A 242 7.43 -1.03 -13.20
CA PHE A 242 8.08 -1.68 -14.33
C PHE A 242 7.53 -1.17 -15.67
N ILE A 243 6.21 -1.07 -15.81
CA ILE A 243 5.55 -0.56 -17.00
C ILE A 243 5.82 0.93 -17.16
N HIS A 244 5.73 1.69 -16.08
CA HIS A 244 5.98 3.13 -16.07
C HIS A 244 7.35 3.45 -16.67
N TYR A 245 8.41 2.92 -16.08
CA TYR A 245 9.77 3.22 -16.50
C TYR A 245 10.13 2.75 -17.91
N ARG A 246 9.45 1.72 -18.47
CA ARG A 246 9.68 1.29 -19.86
C ARG A 246 8.96 2.17 -20.88
N LEU A 247 7.93 2.89 -20.48
CA LEU A 247 7.08 3.64 -21.38
C LEU A 247 7.15 5.16 -21.16
N GLU A 248 7.87 5.65 -20.15
CA GLU A 248 7.91 7.07 -19.81
C GLU A 248 8.50 7.95 -20.94
N ASP A 249 9.42 7.43 -21.74
CA ASP A 249 9.99 8.14 -22.90
C ASP A 249 9.05 8.17 -24.11
N PHE A 250 8.02 7.32 -24.15
CA PHE A 250 7.13 7.14 -25.28
C PHE A 250 5.72 7.73 -25.07
N LEU A 251 5.31 7.90 -23.82
CA LEU A 251 3.93 8.28 -23.49
C LEU A 251 3.88 9.53 -22.59
N PRO A 252 2.89 10.42 -22.82
CA PRO A 252 2.63 11.52 -21.90
C PRO A 252 2.18 10.99 -20.52
N ALA A 253 2.47 11.72 -19.45
CA ALA A 253 2.26 11.30 -18.06
C ALA A 253 0.83 10.79 -17.76
N SER A 254 -0.20 11.43 -18.32
CA SER A 254 -1.60 11.02 -18.12
C SER A 254 -1.90 9.65 -18.74
N LEU A 255 -1.41 9.40 -19.96
CA LEU A 255 -1.60 8.12 -20.65
C LEU A 255 -0.73 7.03 -19.99
N LEU A 256 0.46 7.37 -19.57
CA LEU A 256 1.37 6.49 -18.86
C LEU A 256 0.75 5.97 -17.54
N ALA A 257 0.11 6.85 -16.76
CA ALA A 257 -0.61 6.45 -15.54
C ALA A 257 -1.76 5.48 -15.85
N LEU A 258 -2.54 5.74 -16.91
CA LEU A 258 -3.62 4.84 -17.33
C LEU A 258 -3.09 3.47 -17.79
N VAL A 259 -2.05 3.44 -18.59
CA VAL A 259 -1.45 2.20 -19.10
C VAL A 259 -0.85 1.38 -17.96
N SER A 260 -0.16 2.03 -17.01
CA SER A 260 0.41 1.40 -15.81
C SER A 260 -0.65 0.80 -14.87
N LEU A 261 -1.90 1.26 -14.97
CA LEU A 261 -3.04 0.73 -14.23
C LEU A 261 -3.77 -0.38 -15.01
N LEU A 262 -4.03 -0.15 -16.30
CA LEU A 262 -4.88 -1.03 -17.10
C LEU A 262 -4.18 -2.32 -17.52
N ILE A 263 -2.90 -2.28 -17.89
CA ILE A 263 -2.15 -3.48 -18.29
C ILE A 263 -2.10 -4.52 -17.16
N PRO A 264 -1.67 -4.19 -15.92
CA PRO A 264 -1.68 -5.16 -14.83
C PRO A 264 -3.08 -5.68 -14.50
N THR A 265 -4.10 -4.81 -14.59
CA THR A 265 -5.49 -5.21 -14.38
C THR A 265 -5.94 -6.24 -15.42
N PHE A 266 -5.64 -6.00 -16.69
CA PHE A 266 -5.93 -6.95 -17.78
C PHE A 266 -5.19 -8.28 -17.59
N LEU A 267 -3.90 -8.25 -17.25
CA LEU A 267 -3.11 -9.45 -16.98
C LEU A 267 -3.69 -10.28 -15.83
N TYR A 268 -4.13 -9.62 -14.75
CA TYR A 268 -4.78 -10.30 -13.63
C TYR A 268 -6.05 -11.04 -14.06
N PHE A 269 -6.93 -10.40 -14.83
CA PHE A 269 -8.18 -11.03 -15.28
C PHE A 269 -7.94 -12.10 -16.33
N SER A 270 -6.98 -11.94 -17.23
CA SER A 270 -6.58 -12.96 -18.20
C SER A 270 -6.06 -14.22 -17.49
N TYR A 271 -5.19 -14.05 -16.49
CA TYR A 271 -4.72 -15.15 -15.65
C TYR A 271 -5.90 -15.87 -14.96
N LYS A 272 -6.78 -15.10 -14.31
CA LYS A 272 -7.95 -15.66 -13.62
C LYS A 272 -8.89 -16.40 -14.56
N PHE A 273 -9.10 -15.92 -15.78
CA PHE A 273 -9.92 -16.56 -16.79
C PHE A 273 -9.33 -17.91 -17.21
N ILE A 274 -8.04 -17.95 -17.54
CA ILE A 274 -7.34 -19.17 -17.98
C ILE A 274 -7.41 -20.27 -16.90
N PHE A 275 -7.06 -19.92 -15.67
CA PHE A 275 -6.95 -20.93 -14.59
C PHE A 275 -8.30 -21.35 -14.00
N ASN A 276 -9.32 -20.47 -13.98
CA ASN A 276 -10.65 -20.88 -13.50
C ASN A 276 -11.40 -21.75 -14.51
N HIS A 277 -11.12 -21.64 -15.82
CA HIS A 277 -11.73 -22.52 -16.83
C HIS A 277 -11.03 -23.90 -16.91
N GLY A 278 -9.72 -23.96 -16.63
CA GLY A 278 -9.00 -25.23 -16.57
C GLY A 278 -9.45 -26.17 -15.43
N SER A 279 -9.94 -25.60 -14.32
CA SER A 279 -10.42 -26.37 -13.15
C SER A 279 -11.83 -26.97 -13.34
N LYS A 280 -12.62 -26.51 -14.31
CA LYS A 280 -13.98 -27.03 -14.57
C LYS A 280 -14.03 -28.18 -15.61
N SER A 281 -12.92 -28.45 -16.29
CA SER A 281 -12.88 -29.50 -17.33
C SER A 281 -12.37 -30.85 -16.84
N THR A 282 -12.14 -31.04 -15.54
CA THR A 282 -11.62 -32.27 -14.93
C THR A 282 -12.58 -32.93 -13.95
N HIS A 283 -13.90 -32.71 -14.10
CA HIS A 283 -14.93 -33.49 -13.39
C HIS A 283 -15.93 -34.10 -14.36
#